data_1650be0e7eb53c57d3e9adafd55a427d
#
_entry.id   1650be0e7eb53c57d3e9adafd55a427d
#
_cell.length_a   1.000
_cell.length_b   1.000
_cell.length_c   1.000
_cell.angle_alpha   90.00
_cell.angle_beta   90.00
_cell.angle_gamma   90.00
#
_symmetry.space_group_name_H-M   'P 1'
#
loop_
_entity.id
_entity.type
_entity.pdbx_description
1 polymer ?
#
loop_
_entity_poly.entity_id
_entity_poly.type
_entity_poly.pdbx_seq_one_letter_code
_entity_poly.pdbx_strand_id
1 'polypeptide(L)'
;MSEIDGMTVRIVADSGDDAEDLALLTRRLRLALLELDVRDVTPMTREAPDGSKGGLTEVLGWLWVTIGGEALKVIVDRVAGSALNFGREIEVTVNGQTLHLKHATREQQDLAFKEWLTRVEAANGELPQASQQQRGYL
;
A
#
# COMPACT_ATOMS: atom_id res chain seq x y z
N MET A 1 19.46 11.67 3.32
CA MET A 1 19.03 10.63 2.50
C MET A 1 17.77 10.02 2.96
N SER A 2 16.90 9.79 2.10
CA SER A 2 15.60 9.32 2.50
C SER A 2 15.48 7.88 2.20
N GLU A 3 14.98 7.14 3.16
CA GLU A 3 14.71 5.74 2.97
C GLU A 3 13.24 5.50 3.07
N ILE A 4 12.75 4.58 2.29
CA ILE A 4 11.36 4.18 2.37
C ILE A 4 11.28 3.04 3.38
N ASP A 5 10.69 3.30 4.53
CA ASP A 5 10.60 2.31 5.60
C ASP A 5 9.48 1.33 5.37
N GLY A 6 8.40 1.77 4.78
CA GLY A 6 7.24 0.91 4.59
C GLY A 6 6.21 1.53 3.69
N MET A 7 5.15 0.78 3.46
CA MET A 7 4.07 1.23 2.61
C MET A 7 2.75 0.71 3.15
N THR A 8 1.69 1.43 2.82
CA THR A 8 0.33 0.99 3.09
C THR A 8 -0.21 0.32 1.84
N VAL A 9 -0.85 -0.83 1.99
CA VAL A 9 -1.47 -1.54 0.89
C VAL A 9 -2.93 -1.74 1.26
N ARG A 10 -3.83 -1.36 0.36
CA ARG A 10 -5.26 -1.43 0.63
C ARG A 10 -5.98 -2.12 -0.51
N ILE A 11 -6.76 -3.14 -0.19
CA ILE A 11 -7.65 -3.77 -1.17
C ILE A 11 -8.93 -2.97 -1.20
N VAL A 12 -9.33 -2.53 -2.39
CA VAL A 12 -10.58 -1.77 -2.54
C VAL A 12 -11.70 -2.77 -2.74
N ALA A 13 -12.65 -2.78 -1.82
CA ALA A 13 -13.75 -3.75 -1.88
C ALA A 13 -14.70 -3.42 -3.01
N ASP A 14 -15.24 -4.47 -3.64
CA ASP A 14 -16.34 -4.32 -4.59
C ASP A 14 -17.66 -4.27 -3.84
N SER A 15 -18.69 -3.79 -4.51
CA SER A 15 -19.97 -3.63 -3.89
C SER A 15 -20.57 -4.93 -3.36
N GLY A 16 -20.16 -6.06 -3.91
CA GLY A 16 -20.66 -7.35 -3.45
C GLY A 16 -19.84 -8.00 -2.34
N ASP A 17 -18.74 -7.36 -1.92
CA ASP A 17 -17.89 -7.97 -0.93
C ASP A 17 -18.44 -7.74 0.47
N ASP A 18 -18.49 -8.80 1.26
CA ASP A 18 -18.78 -8.64 2.69
C ASP A 18 -17.48 -8.68 3.48
N ALA A 19 -17.59 -8.62 4.79
CA ALA A 19 -16.40 -8.59 5.66
C ALA A 19 -15.58 -9.87 5.55
N GLU A 20 -16.25 -11.00 5.36
CA GLU A 20 -15.53 -12.26 5.23
C GLU A 20 -14.75 -12.32 3.94
N ASP A 21 -15.35 -11.85 2.84
CA ASP A 21 -14.65 -11.81 1.56
C ASP A 21 -13.39 -10.97 1.66
N LEU A 22 -13.54 -9.80 2.23
CA LEU A 22 -12.41 -8.87 2.33
C LEU A 22 -11.33 -9.41 3.26
N ALA A 23 -11.74 -10.06 4.35
CA ALA A 23 -10.79 -10.66 5.28
C ALA A 23 -9.98 -11.78 4.60
N LEU A 24 -10.64 -12.58 3.77
CA LEU A 24 -9.96 -13.65 3.06
C LEU A 24 -8.94 -13.09 2.07
N LEU A 25 -9.33 -12.08 1.30
CA LEU A 25 -8.42 -11.47 0.33
C LEU A 25 -7.25 -10.81 1.02
N THR A 26 -7.49 -10.16 2.15
CA THR A 26 -6.43 -9.52 2.94
C THR A 26 -5.42 -10.56 3.42
N ARG A 27 -5.92 -11.70 3.88
CA ARG A 27 -5.03 -12.77 4.35
C ARG A 27 -4.20 -13.34 3.20
N ARG A 28 -4.83 -13.51 2.04
CA ARG A 28 -4.11 -14.01 0.86
C ARG A 28 -3.03 -13.05 0.42
N LEU A 29 -3.33 -11.75 0.43
CA LEU A 29 -2.35 -10.75 0.05
C LEU A 29 -1.20 -10.73 1.03
N ARG A 30 -1.50 -10.83 2.31
CA ARG A 30 -0.46 -10.86 3.34
C ARG A 30 0.50 -12.02 3.12
N LEU A 31 -0.04 -13.21 2.85
CA LEU A 31 0.80 -14.38 2.63
C LEU A 31 1.65 -14.23 1.37
N ALA A 32 1.08 -13.66 0.32
CA ALA A 32 1.84 -13.45 -0.92
C ALA A 32 3.00 -12.49 -0.68
N LEU A 33 2.77 -11.44 0.10
CA LEU A 33 3.83 -10.48 0.38
C LEU A 33 4.90 -11.04 1.31
N LEU A 34 4.49 -11.91 2.24
CA LEU A 34 5.46 -12.53 3.15
C LEU A 34 6.40 -13.50 2.46
N GLU A 35 6.09 -13.91 1.23
CA GLU A 35 7.01 -14.72 0.45
C GLU A 35 8.20 -13.91 -0.07
N LEU A 36 8.10 -12.59 -0.04
CA LEU A 36 9.17 -11.73 -0.50
C LEU A 36 10.10 -11.38 0.65
N ASP A 37 11.23 -10.76 0.33
CA ASP A 37 12.20 -10.37 1.35
C ASP A 37 11.77 -9.05 1.98
N VAL A 38 10.62 -9.06 2.63
CA VAL A 38 10.14 -7.92 3.39
C VAL A 38 10.31 -8.24 4.86
N ARG A 39 10.37 -7.20 5.69
CA ARG A 39 10.61 -7.40 7.10
C ARG A 39 9.36 -7.89 7.81
N ASP A 40 8.21 -7.36 7.44
CA ASP A 40 6.96 -7.76 8.05
C ASP A 40 5.78 -7.27 7.23
N VAL A 41 4.63 -7.90 7.41
CA VAL A 41 3.36 -7.47 6.81
C VAL A 41 2.31 -7.63 7.90
N THR A 42 1.79 -6.52 8.40
CA THR A 42 0.84 -6.55 9.51
C THR A 42 -0.49 -5.90 9.14
N PRO A 43 -1.59 -6.45 9.61
CA PRO A 43 -2.88 -5.79 9.44
C PRO A 43 -2.86 -4.42 10.13
N MET A 44 -3.47 -3.43 9.51
CA MET A 44 -3.58 -2.13 10.13
C MET A 44 -4.74 -2.15 11.11
N THR A 45 -4.63 -1.37 12.18
CA THR A 45 -5.62 -1.34 13.23
C THR A 45 -6.03 0.08 13.53
N ARG A 46 -7.16 0.21 14.19
CA ARG A 46 -7.61 1.49 14.72
C ARG A 46 -8.28 1.23 16.06
N GLU A 47 -8.50 2.30 16.80
CA GLU A 47 -9.16 2.15 18.09
C GLU A 47 -10.59 1.67 17.89
N ALA A 48 -11.03 0.83 18.80
CA ALA A 48 -12.39 0.34 18.75
C ALA A 48 -13.35 1.49 18.98
N PRO A 49 -14.57 1.37 18.46
CA PRO A 49 -15.56 2.43 18.67
C PRO A 49 -15.87 2.62 20.14
N ASP A 50 -16.47 3.75 20.46
CA ASP A 50 -16.86 4.08 21.79
C ASP A 50 -17.64 2.97 22.45
N GLY A 51 -17.35 2.71 23.68
CA GLY A 51 -18.05 1.68 24.44
C GLY A 51 -17.43 0.33 24.32
N SER A 52 -16.52 0.13 23.40
CA SER A 52 -15.85 -1.15 23.31
C SER A 52 -14.74 -1.23 24.29
N LYS A 53 -14.52 -2.41 24.82
CA LYS A 53 -13.43 -2.56 25.66
C LYS A 53 -12.33 -3.17 24.98
N GLY A 54 -11.59 -2.95 24.49
CA GLY A 54 -10.70 -3.76 23.90
C GLY A 54 -9.71 -3.29 23.04
N GLY A 55 -9.70 -2.17 22.90
CA GLY A 55 -8.60 -1.66 22.28
C GLY A 55 -8.66 -1.67 20.76
N LEU A 56 -7.79 -2.41 20.08
CA LEU A 56 -7.58 -2.22 18.64
C LEU A 56 -8.41 -3.19 17.81
N THR A 57 -8.91 -2.69 16.69
CA THR A 57 -9.67 -3.49 15.74
C THR A 57 -8.96 -3.42 14.39
N GLU A 58 -8.85 -4.54 13.71
CA GLU A 58 -8.25 -4.55 12.39
C GLU A 58 -9.13 -3.82 11.39
N VAL A 59 -8.50 -3.07 10.51
CA VAL A 59 -9.19 -2.40 9.41
C VAL A 59 -9.07 -3.31 8.21
N LEU A 60 -10.17 -3.95 7.83
CA LEU A 60 -10.13 -4.96 6.78
C LEU A 60 -9.68 -4.34 5.45
N GLY A 61 -8.85 -5.08 4.76
CA GLY A 61 -8.33 -4.65 3.47
C GLY A 61 -7.04 -3.86 3.56
N TRP A 62 -6.62 -3.45 4.75
CA TRP A 62 -5.45 -2.59 4.89
C TRP A 62 -4.30 -3.35 5.54
N LEU A 63 -3.13 -3.26 4.93
CA LEU A 63 -1.91 -3.88 5.45
C LEU A 63 -0.79 -2.85 5.48
N TRP A 64 0.07 -2.97 6.47
CA TRP A 64 1.30 -2.20 6.53
C TRP A 64 2.44 -3.16 6.20
N VAL A 65 3.25 -2.82 5.20
CA VAL A 65 4.40 -3.62 4.79
C VAL A 65 5.65 -2.90 5.22
N THR A 66 6.43 -3.54 6.08
CA THR A 66 7.73 -3.01 6.48
C THR A 66 8.75 -3.55 5.49
N ILE A 67 9.40 -2.64 4.76
CA ILE A 67 10.29 -3.03 3.68
C ILE A 67 11.59 -3.55 4.24
N GLY A 68 12.06 -4.65 3.68
CA GLY A 68 13.35 -5.23 4.04
C GLY A 68 14.31 -5.14 2.88
N GLY A 69 14.80 -6.28 2.43
CA GLY A 69 15.75 -6.31 1.34
C GLY A 69 15.16 -6.30 -0.05
N GLU A 70 13.82 -6.39 -0.14
CA GLU A 70 13.21 -6.49 -1.46
C GLU A 70 13.12 -5.14 -2.12
N ALA A 71 13.29 -5.09 -3.43
CA ALA A 71 13.14 -3.86 -4.19
C ALA A 71 11.67 -3.46 -4.24
N LEU A 72 11.43 -2.18 -4.22
CA LEU A 72 10.07 -1.66 -4.26
C LEU A 72 9.30 -2.16 -5.49
N LYS A 73 9.96 -2.21 -6.64
CA LYS A 73 9.32 -2.68 -7.87
C LYS A 73 8.83 -4.11 -7.73
N VAL A 74 9.59 -4.95 -7.06
CA VAL A 74 9.21 -6.36 -6.87
C VAL A 74 7.98 -6.45 -6.00
N ILE A 75 7.92 -5.65 -4.95
CA ILE A 75 6.75 -5.63 -4.06
C ILE A 75 5.53 -5.15 -4.83
N VAL A 76 5.67 -4.08 -5.60
CA VAL A 76 4.56 -3.53 -6.38
C VAL A 76 4.09 -4.54 -7.44
N ASP A 77 5.02 -5.24 -8.08
CA ASP A 77 4.64 -6.25 -9.06
C ASP A 77 3.87 -7.40 -8.42
N ARG A 78 4.24 -7.81 -7.21
CA ARG A 78 3.52 -8.86 -6.51
C ARG A 78 2.11 -8.39 -6.15
N VAL A 79 1.97 -7.14 -5.70
CA VAL A 79 0.66 -6.57 -5.39
C VAL A 79 -0.19 -6.48 -6.66
N ALA A 80 0.41 -6.07 -7.77
CA ALA A 80 -0.31 -5.99 -9.04
C ALA A 80 -0.83 -7.35 -9.49
N GLY A 81 -0.01 -8.39 -9.32
CA GLY A 81 -0.44 -9.75 -9.63
C GLY A 81 -1.61 -10.19 -8.75
N SER A 82 -1.58 -9.82 -7.49
CA SER A 82 -2.68 -10.12 -6.57
C SER A 82 -3.94 -9.37 -6.97
N ALA A 83 -3.82 -8.11 -7.37
CA ALA A 83 -4.97 -7.33 -7.82
C ALA A 83 -5.66 -8.01 -8.99
N LEU A 84 -4.87 -8.47 -9.95
CA LEU A 84 -5.40 -9.17 -11.10
C LEU A 84 -6.07 -10.48 -10.68
N ASN A 85 -5.42 -11.24 -9.82
CA ASN A 85 -5.91 -12.52 -9.37
C ASN A 85 -7.21 -12.39 -8.59
N PHE A 86 -7.33 -11.35 -7.78
CA PHE A 86 -8.52 -11.14 -6.96
C PHE A 86 -9.65 -10.45 -7.74
N GLY A 87 -9.33 -9.84 -8.88
CA GLY A 87 -10.31 -9.02 -9.58
C GLY A 87 -10.68 -7.78 -8.79
N ARG A 88 -9.74 -7.22 -8.04
CA ARG A 88 -9.97 -6.04 -7.21
C ARG A 88 -8.85 -5.04 -7.43
N GLU A 89 -9.18 -3.77 -7.30
CA GLU A 89 -8.15 -2.74 -7.27
C GLU A 89 -7.40 -2.81 -5.95
N ILE A 90 -6.08 -2.62 -5.99
CA ILE A 90 -5.28 -2.52 -4.77
C ILE A 90 -4.51 -1.22 -4.86
N GLU A 91 -4.49 -0.46 -3.78
CA GLU A 91 -3.77 0.81 -3.70
C GLU A 91 -2.52 0.63 -2.87
N VAL A 92 -1.43 1.22 -3.34
CA VAL A 92 -0.17 1.23 -2.60
C VAL A 92 0.18 2.68 -2.33
N THR A 93 0.44 3.02 -1.07
CA THR A 93 0.75 4.39 -0.69
C THR A 93 2.11 4.45 0.00
N VAL A 94 2.97 5.32 -0.48
CA VAL A 94 4.28 5.59 0.11
C VAL A 94 4.46 7.10 0.10
N ASN A 95 4.82 7.66 1.24
CA ASN A 95 5.08 9.10 1.37
C ASN A 95 3.91 9.95 0.88
N GLY A 96 2.70 9.47 1.13
CA GLY A 96 1.50 10.21 0.74
C GLY A 96 1.13 10.08 -0.73
N GLN A 97 1.89 9.34 -1.52
CA GLN A 97 1.62 9.16 -2.95
C GLN A 97 1.01 7.79 -3.16
N THR A 98 -0.16 7.74 -3.78
CA THR A 98 -0.90 6.49 -3.97
C THR A 98 -0.81 6.01 -5.41
N LEU A 99 -0.52 4.73 -5.56
CA LEU A 99 -0.52 4.07 -6.86
C LEU A 99 -1.72 3.12 -6.89
N HIS A 100 -2.55 3.24 -7.91
CA HIS A 100 -3.74 2.42 -8.06
C HIS A 100 -3.42 1.27 -9.01
N LEU A 101 -3.52 0.04 -8.52
CA LEU A 101 -3.23 -1.14 -9.31
C LEU A 101 -4.54 -1.81 -9.66
N LYS A 102 -4.97 -1.59 -10.89
CA LYS A 102 -6.18 -2.20 -11.40
C LYS A 102 -5.82 -3.07 -12.58
N HIS A 103 -6.83 -3.60 -13.22
CA HIS A 103 -6.65 -4.40 -14.42
C HIS A 103 -6.06 -3.52 -15.52
N ALA A 104 -4.81 -3.73 -15.84
CA ALA A 104 -4.09 -2.93 -16.81
C ALA A 104 -3.03 -3.78 -17.48
N THR A 105 -2.55 -3.34 -18.64
CA THR A 105 -1.47 -4.04 -19.31
C THR A 105 -0.18 -3.85 -18.55
N ARG A 106 0.79 -4.72 -18.82
CA ARG A 106 2.08 -4.61 -18.18
C ARG A 106 2.74 -3.26 -18.49
N GLU A 107 2.61 -2.81 -19.74
CA GLU A 107 3.17 -1.52 -20.12
C GLU A 107 2.54 -0.38 -19.35
N GLN A 108 1.23 -0.42 -19.20
CA GLN A 108 0.53 0.62 -18.44
C GLN A 108 0.96 0.61 -16.98
N GLN A 109 1.12 -0.58 -16.41
CA GLN A 109 1.56 -0.70 -15.03
C GLN A 109 2.97 -0.19 -14.84
N ASP A 110 3.87 -0.52 -15.77
CA ASP A 110 5.26 -0.07 -15.67
C ASP A 110 5.36 1.44 -15.77
N LEU A 111 4.59 2.04 -16.67
CA LEU A 111 4.59 3.50 -16.80
C LEU A 111 4.02 4.15 -15.55
N ALA A 112 2.91 3.63 -15.05
CA ALA A 112 2.29 4.16 -13.83
C ALA A 112 3.25 4.05 -12.65
N PHE A 113 3.97 2.93 -12.55
CA PHE A 113 4.94 2.75 -11.49
C PHE A 113 6.06 3.80 -11.58
N LYS A 114 6.57 4.04 -12.76
CA LYS A 114 7.66 5.02 -12.93
C LYS A 114 7.20 6.42 -12.54
N GLU A 115 6.02 6.80 -12.95
CA GLU A 115 5.51 8.12 -12.61
C GLU A 115 5.25 8.25 -11.12
N TRP A 116 4.70 7.21 -10.53
CA TRP A 116 4.44 7.19 -9.09
C TRP A 116 5.75 7.24 -8.31
N LEU A 117 6.75 6.47 -8.73
CA LEU A 117 8.04 6.44 -8.04
C LEU A 117 8.70 7.80 -8.06
N THR A 118 8.59 8.51 -9.18
CA THR A 118 9.12 9.87 -9.27
C THR A 118 8.47 10.76 -8.22
N ARG A 119 7.14 10.65 -8.05
CA ARG A 119 6.45 11.45 -7.04
C ARG A 119 6.83 11.03 -5.62
N VAL A 120 7.01 9.73 -5.39
CA VAL A 120 7.41 9.23 -4.07
C VAL A 120 8.79 9.77 -3.71
N GLU A 121 9.72 9.73 -4.66
CA GLU A 121 11.08 10.20 -4.40
C GLU A 121 11.13 11.70 -4.22
N ALA A 122 10.32 12.43 -4.97
CA ALA A 122 10.25 13.88 -4.81
C ALA A 122 9.71 14.24 -3.43
N ALA A 123 8.65 13.56 -2.99
CA ALA A 123 8.08 13.83 -1.67
C ALA A 123 9.07 13.49 -0.56
N ASN A 124 9.83 12.43 -0.76
CA ASN A 124 10.80 12.01 0.22
C ASN A 124 11.99 12.97 0.28
N GLY A 125 12.38 13.54 -0.83
CA GLY A 125 13.50 14.43 -0.89
C GLY A 125 13.23 15.87 -0.54
N GLU A 126 11.98 16.22 -0.46
CA GLU A 126 11.64 17.54 -0.12
C GLU A 126 11.82 17.77 1.28
N LEU A 127 12.24 17.73 1.93
CA LEU A 127 12.29 17.86 3.24
C LEU A 127 12.44 18.98 3.84
N PRO A 128 12.37 19.16 4.03
CA PRO A 128 12.25 19.86 4.67
C PRO A 128 12.36 20.95 4.61
N GLN A 129 12.15 21.14 3.93
CA GLN A 129 12.08 22.11 3.72
C GLN A 129 10.93 22.52 3.85
N ALA A 130 10.76 22.58 3.94
CA ALA A 130 9.88 22.78 3.94
C ALA A 130 9.18 23.10 3.74
N SER A 131 9.29 23.03 3.51
CA SER A 131 8.68 23.10 3.16
C SER A 131 8.16 23.47 2.63
N GLN A 132 8.06 23.36 2.22
CA GLN A 132 7.60 23.49 1.75
C GLN A 132 7.02 23.73 1.30
N GLN A 133 7.04 23.85 1.11
CA GLN A 133 6.47 23.94 0.72
C GLN A 133 6.11 24.23 0.23
N GLN A 134 6.27 24.31 0.10
CA GLN A 134 5.88 24.45 -0.33
C GLN A 134 5.54 24.66 -0.94
N ARG A 135 5.78 24.76 -1.09
CA ARG A 135 5.36 24.92 -1.61
C ARG A 135 4.88 25.33 -2.02
N GLY A 136 5.33 25.27 -2.06
CA GLY A 136 4.94 25.50 -2.29
C GLY A 136 5.00 26.26 -2.63
N TYR A 137 5.32 26.47 -2.85
CA TYR A 137 5.43 27.04 -2.83
C TYR A 137 5.90 27.75 -3.01
N LEU A 138 6.53 27.77 -2.99
CA LEU A 138 6.78 28.31 -3.03
C LEU A 138 6.45 28.63 -3.15
#